data_f087309fe7ac3d8bee404e7a445bdbf0
#
_entry.id   f087309fe7ac3d8bee404e7a445bdbf0
#
_cell.length_a   1.000
_cell.length_b   1.000
_cell.length_c   1.000
_cell.angle_alpha   90.00
_cell.angle_beta   90.00
_cell.angle_gamma   90.00
#
_symmetry.space_group_name_H-M   'P 1'
#
loop_
_entity.id
_entity.type
_entity.pdbx_description
1 polymer ?
#
loop_
_entity_poly.entity_id
_entity_poly.type
_entity_poly.pdbx_seq_one_letter_code
_entity_poly.pdbx_strand_id
1 'polypeptide(L)'
;MAEIRRQPFQTVKVDIEEMDRKIREHRIRMLKRAGIVLGILILLWFLLYIYHQVRTYDSHEAKVTEDRQDSAANTYLEFQGNILKYSNDGAFYTDTSNELIWNQSYEMSDPVVVMSAKYAAIGDEKGTLVYIFDKDGLCGKIETTKPIVRVKIAEQGTVALLLEENGVSYLKLCDEAGKTLAEGELHVENSGYPMDIALSKDGKRFAVSMLNISDGTIKSSIAFYNFDSAGEKKIDHVVGTKTVSYTHLT
;
A
#
# COMPACT_ATOMS: atom_id res chain seq x y z
N MET A 1 94.53 -4.14 40.25
CA MET A 1 94.17 -4.03 38.80
C MET A 1 93.24 -5.16 38.50
N ALA A 2 91.96 -4.85 38.27
CA ALA A 2 90.92 -5.81 37.94
C ALA A 2 90.69 -5.75 36.42
N GLU A 3 90.98 -6.85 35.78
CA GLU A 3 90.91 -7.05 34.34
C GLU A 3 89.42 -7.29 33.94
N ILE A 4 88.79 -6.34 33.29
CA ILE A 4 87.44 -6.45 32.81
C ILE A 4 87.43 -7.29 31.52
N ARG A 5 87.02 -8.54 31.65
CA ARG A 5 86.81 -9.47 30.53
C ARG A 5 85.60 -9.02 29.74
N ARG A 6 85.80 -8.39 28.60
CA ARG A 6 84.65 -8.09 27.65
C ARG A 6 84.25 -9.39 26.97
N GLN A 7 83.06 -9.84 27.23
CA GLN A 7 82.43 -10.93 26.46
C GLN A 7 82.09 -10.40 25.07
N PRO A 8 82.39 -11.15 24.01
CA PRO A 8 81.97 -10.73 22.65
C PRO A 8 80.46 -10.84 22.49
N PHE A 9 79.90 -9.82 21.88
CA PHE A 9 78.49 -9.83 21.47
C PHE A 9 78.25 -10.99 20.51
N GLN A 10 77.39 -11.96 20.88
CA GLN A 10 76.96 -12.99 19.97
C GLN A 10 75.90 -12.37 19.06
N THR A 11 76.21 -12.21 17.80
CA THR A 11 75.20 -11.87 16.75
C THR A 11 74.31 -13.07 16.56
N VAL A 12 73.08 -12.97 17.07
CA VAL A 12 72.04 -13.90 16.77
C VAL A 12 71.62 -13.71 15.29
N LYS A 13 72.01 -14.66 14.44
CA LYS A 13 71.49 -14.72 13.07
C LYS A 13 70.03 -14.99 13.19
N VAL A 14 69.16 -13.94 13.05
CA VAL A 14 67.71 -14.07 12.95
C VAL A 14 67.43 -14.67 11.58
N ASP A 15 66.90 -15.89 11.57
CA ASP A 15 66.47 -16.53 10.34
C ASP A 15 65.17 -15.79 9.86
N ILE A 16 65.39 -14.91 8.88
CA ILE A 16 64.36 -14.05 8.33
C ILE A 16 63.17 -14.88 7.75
N GLU A 17 63.52 -16.04 7.17
CA GLU A 17 62.50 -16.95 6.60
C GLU A 17 61.60 -17.59 7.68
N GLU A 18 62.17 -17.95 8.82
CA GLU A 18 61.40 -18.50 9.95
C GLU A 18 60.50 -17.44 10.58
N MET A 19 60.96 -16.19 10.62
CA MET A 19 60.17 -15.06 11.15
C MET A 19 59.05 -14.73 10.21
N ASP A 20 59.23 -14.68 8.90
CA ASP A 20 58.21 -14.46 7.91
C ASP A 20 57.16 -15.58 7.90
N ARG A 21 57.56 -16.82 8.11
CA ARG A 21 56.66 -17.95 8.25
C ARG A 21 55.77 -17.81 9.50
N LYS A 22 56.37 -17.46 10.65
CA LYS A 22 55.62 -17.24 11.92
C LYS A 22 54.63 -16.07 11.81
N ILE A 23 55.02 -14.98 11.14
CA ILE A 23 54.14 -13.82 10.88
C ILE A 23 52.98 -14.23 9.98
N ARG A 24 53.23 -15.01 8.94
CA ARG A 24 52.18 -15.49 8.02
C ARG A 24 51.21 -16.43 8.73
N GLU A 25 51.70 -17.36 9.52
CA GLU A 25 50.84 -18.26 10.34
C GLU A 25 50.04 -17.50 11.38
N HIS A 26 50.60 -16.46 11.98
CA HIS A 26 49.85 -15.60 12.91
C HIS A 26 48.77 -14.81 12.22
N ARG A 27 49.04 -14.22 11.04
CA ARG A 27 48.03 -13.52 10.22
C ARG A 27 46.91 -14.45 9.78
N ILE A 28 47.21 -15.67 9.35
CA ILE A 28 46.20 -16.66 8.96
C ILE A 28 45.34 -17.05 10.17
N ARG A 29 45.95 -17.24 11.36
CA ARG A 29 45.18 -17.53 12.59
C ARG A 29 44.32 -16.38 13.00
N MET A 30 44.78 -15.14 12.89
CA MET A 30 44.00 -13.93 13.15
C MET A 30 42.84 -13.80 12.16
N LEU A 31 43.10 -13.98 10.86
CA LEU A 31 42.06 -13.98 9.80
C LEU A 31 40.99 -15.06 10.04
N LYS A 32 41.41 -16.28 10.40
CA LYS A 32 40.43 -17.35 10.74
C LYS A 32 39.59 -16.99 11.95
N ARG A 33 40.19 -16.42 13.01
CA ARG A 33 39.45 -15.98 14.20
C ARG A 33 38.50 -14.83 13.87
N ALA A 34 38.94 -13.85 13.09
CA ALA A 34 38.11 -12.74 12.64
C ALA A 34 36.93 -13.24 11.76
N GLY A 35 37.20 -14.21 10.87
CA GLY A 35 36.16 -14.84 10.05
C GLY A 35 35.12 -15.60 10.89
N ILE A 36 35.55 -16.31 11.94
CA ILE A 36 34.60 -16.99 12.86
C ILE A 36 33.75 -15.96 13.60
N VAL A 37 34.34 -14.90 14.13
CA VAL A 37 33.59 -13.83 14.84
C VAL A 37 32.60 -13.17 13.90
N LEU A 38 33.01 -12.84 12.66
CA LEU A 38 32.11 -12.27 11.66
C LEU A 38 30.97 -13.22 11.30
N GLY A 39 31.27 -14.52 11.16
CA GLY A 39 30.25 -15.55 10.91
C GLY A 39 29.20 -15.64 12.05
N ILE A 40 29.69 -15.56 13.31
CA ILE A 40 28.78 -15.55 14.47
C ILE A 40 27.91 -14.29 14.48
N LEU A 41 28.45 -13.12 14.16
CA LEU A 41 27.70 -11.87 14.10
C LEU A 41 26.63 -11.91 13.00
N ILE A 42 26.97 -12.45 11.82
CA ILE A 42 26.00 -12.62 10.73
C ILE A 42 24.89 -13.61 11.14
N LEU A 43 25.25 -14.72 11.78
CA LEU A 43 24.27 -15.69 12.27
C LEU A 43 23.33 -15.08 13.33
N LEU A 44 23.88 -14.30 14.26
CA LEU A 44 23.10 -13.60 15.28
C LEU A 44 22.15 -12.57 14.66
N TRP A 45 22.64 -11.81 13.69
CA TRP A 45 21.81 -10.85 12.93
C TRP A 45 20.71 -11.55 12.16
N PHE A 46 21.00 -12.70 11.54
CA PHE A 46 20.00 -13.50 10.82
C PHE A 46 18.95 -14.11 11.75
N LEU A 47 19.36 -14.59 12.94
CA LEU A 47 18.41 -15.09 13.96
C LEU A 47 17.52 -13.97 14.48
N LEU A 48 18.07 -12.77 14.73
CA LEU A 48 17.27 -11.61 15.14
C LEU A 48 16.30 -11.17 14.03
N TYR A 49 16.74 -11.22 12.77
CA TYR A 49 15.89 -10.93 11.62
C TYR A 49 14.72 -11.91 11.54
N ILE A 50 14.98 -13.23 11.63
CA ILE A 50 13.92 -14.26 11.64
C ILE A 50 13.02 -14.08 12.86
N TYR A 51 13.57 -13.84 14.05
CA TYR A 51 12.78 -13.60 15.25
C TYR A 51 11.81 -12.42 15.08
N HIS A 52 12.26 -11.34 14.46
CA HIS A 52 11.43 -10.16 14.18
C HIS A 52 10.35 -10.45 13.12
N GLN A 53 10.69 -11.28 12.12
CA GLN A 53 9.75 -11.65 11.04
C GLN A 53 8.67 -12.63 11.49
N VAL A 54 9.02 -13.56 12.40
CA VAL A 54 8.12 -14.64 12.86
C VAL A 54 7.38 -14.29 14.15
N ARG A 55 7.70 -13.13 14.75
CA ARG A 55 7.06 -12.71 16.00
C ARG A 55 5.58 -12.46 15.77
N THR A 56 4.75 -13.42 16.17
CA THR A 56 3.30 -13.26 16.27
C THR A 56 2.97 -12.57 17.60
N TYR A 57 2.09 -11.58 17.53
CA TYR A 57 1.59 -10.90 18.73
C TYR A 57 0.35 -11.66 19.22
N ASP A 58 0.57 -12.62 20.13
CA ASP A 58 -0.51 -13.46 20.66
C ASP A 58 -1.29 -12.79 21.82
N SER A 59 -0.80 -11.66 22.31
CA SER A 59 -1.46 -10.93 23.39
C SER A 59 -1.50 -9.44 23.11
N HIS A 60 -2.60 -8.81 23.43
CA HIS A 60 -2.78 -7.36 23.40
C HIS A 60 -3.22 -6.90 24.80
N GLU A 61 -2.74 -5.75 25.20
CA GLU A 61 -3.18 -5.06 26.39
C GLU A 61 -4.04 -3.86 25.97
N ALA A 62 -5.27 -3.83 26.44
CA ALA A 62 -6.14 -2.69 26.21
C ALA A 62 -5.63 -1.49 27.05
N LYS A 63 -5.07 -0.48 26.39
CA LYS A 63 -4.58 0.74 27.05
C LYS A 63 -5.69 1.65 27.52
N VAL A 64 -6.78 1.68 26.77
CA VAL A 64 -7.98 2.47 27.04
C VAL A 64 -9.19 1.62 26.78
N THR A 65 -10.13 1.60 27.70
CA THR A 65 -11.43 0.94 27.55
C THR A 65 -12.49 1.94 27.96
N GLU A 66 -13.38 2.30 27.05
CA GLU A 66 -14.52 3.18 27.31
C GLU A 66 -15.82 2.44 27.00
N ASP A 67 -16.87 2.75 27.74
CA ASP A 67 -18.20 2.22 27.47
C ASP A 67 -18.73 2.77 26.15
N ARG A 68 -19.16 1.89 25.28
CA ARG A 68 -19.70 2.24 23.98
C ARG A 68 -21.04 2.99 24.13
N GLN A 69 -21.06 4.27 23.77
CA GLN A 69 -22.26 5.10 23.75
C GLN A 69 -22.92 5.16 22.36
N ASP A 70 -22.34 4.47 21.39
CA ASP A 70 -22.75 4.56 19.98
C ASP A 70 -23.82 3.53 19.63
N SER A 71 -24.53 3.79 18.51
CA SER A 71 -25.43 2.83 17.88
C SER A 71 -24.66 1.63 17.29
N ALA A 72 -25.31 0.48 17.16
CA ALA A 72 -24.73 -0.71 16.55
C ALA A 72 -24.38 -0.54 15.04
N ALA A 73 -24.81 0.57 14.43
CA ALA A 73 -24.62 0.87 13.00
C ALA A 73 -23.27 1.55 12.69
N ASN A 74 -22.44 1.82 13.70
CA ASN A 74 -21.12 2.45 13.47
C ASN A 74 -20.07 1.42 13.06
N THR A 75 -19.30 1.75 12.03
CA THR A 75 -18.12 1.00 11.58
C THR A 75 -16.85 1.77 11.93
N TYR A 76 -15.82 1.04 12.33
CA TYR A 76 -14.53 1.59 12.77
C TYR A 76 -13.42 1.05 11.86
N LEU A 77 -12.58 1.97 11.40
CA LEU A 77 -11.41 1.65 10.56
C LEU A 77 -10.18 2.37 11.11
N GLU A 78 -9.02 1.75 10.95
CA GLU A 78 -7.75 2.44 11.19
C GLU A 78 -7.42 3.30 9.96
N PHE A 79 -7.10 4.58 10.18
CA PHE A 79 -6.65 5.49 9.14
C PHE A 79 -5.50 6.34 9.68
N GLN A 80 -4.33 6.22 9.08
CA GLN A 80 -3.11 6.97 9.44
C GLN A 80 -2.75 6.91 10.94
N GLY A 81 -2.92 5.74 11.57
CA GLY A 81 -2.60 5.53 12.99
C GLY A 81 -3.67 5.97 13.97
N ASN A 82 -4.80 6.50 13.49
CA ASN A 82 -5.94 6.96 14.25
C ASN A 82 -7.22 6.20 13.88
N ILE A 83 -8.34 6.52 14.48
CA ILE A 83 -9.60 5.80 14.33
C ILE A 83 -10.58 6.65 13.50
N LEU A 84 -10.96 6.14 12.34
CA LEU A 84 -12.07 6.65 11.54
C LEU A 84 -13.33 5.83 11.86
N LYS A 85 -14.29 6.48 12.49
CA LYS A 85 -15.63 5.96 12.74
C LYS A 85 -16.59 6.56 11.74
N TYR A 86 -17.44 5.73 11.13
CA TYR A 86 -18.45 6.23 10.21
C TYR A 86 -19.79 5.48 10.33
N SER A 87 -20.83 6.13 9.91
CA SER A 87 -22.20 5.62 9.86
C SER A 87 -22.95 6.26 8.68
N ASN A 88 -24.24 6.03 8.58
CA ASN A 88 -25.10 6.68 7.58
C ASN A 88 -25.22 8.21 7.78
N ASP A 89 -25.00 8.69 9.00
CA ASP A 89 -25.26 10.08 9.39
C ASP A 89 -23.98 10.94 9.43
N GLY A 90 -22.79 10.31 9.33
CA GLY A 90 -21.54 11.05 9.37
C GLY A 90 -20.31 10.22 9.68
N ALA A 91 -19.17 10.90 9.70
CA ALA A 91 -17.87 10.36 10.05
C ALA A 91 -17.23 11.17 11.17
N PHE A 92 -16.47 10.48 12.02
CA PHE A 92 -15.69 11.02 13.13
C PHE A 92 -14.28 10.46 13.04
N TYR A 93 -13.32 11.31 13.22
CA TYR A 93 -11.92 10.92 13.26
C TYR A 93 -11.33 11.29 14.61
N THR A 94 -10.86 10.29 15.32
CA THR A 94 -10.34 10.43 16.69
C THR A 94 -8.94 9.87 16.78
N ASP A 95 -8.16 10.40 17.69
CA ASP A 95 -6.86 9.82 18.01
C ASP A 95 -6.98 8.52 18.82
N THR A 96 -5.85 7.92 19.16
CA THR A 96 -5.79 6.69 19.97
C THR A 96 -6.21 6.90 21.44
N SER A 97 -6.38 8.15 21.88
CA SER A 97 -6.90 8.53 23.20
C SER A 97 -8.38 8.88 23.17
N ASN A 98 -9.05 8.63 22.02
CA ASN A 98 -10.45 8.97 21.75
C ASN A 98 -10.73 10.49 21.74
N GLU A 99 -9.69 11.34 21.57
CA GLU A 99 -9.89 12.77 21.37
C GLU A 99 -10.31 13.04 19.92
N LEU A 100 -11.37 13.86 19.75
CA LEU A 100 -11.91 14.19 18.43
C LEU A 100 -10.94 15.10 17.69
N ILE A 101 -10.50 14.67 16.50
CA ILE A 101 -9.69 15.48 15.59
C ILE A 101 -10.60 16.27 14.66
N TRP A 102 -11.54 15.57 13.98
CA TRP A 102 -12.57 16.21 13.17
C TRP A 102 -13.84 15.33 13.07
N ASN A 103 -14.93 15.95 12.67
CA ASN A 103 -16.17 15.26 12.31
C ASN A 103 -16.79 15.89 11.06
N GLN A 104 -17.55 15.08 10.33
CA GLN A 104 -18.34 15.52 9.18
C GLN A 104 -19.70 14.83 9.21
N SER A 105 -20.75 15.62 9.25
CA SER A 105 -22.12 15.13 9.08
C SER A 105 -22.46 15.01 7.60
N TYR A 106 -23.13 13.95 7.25
CA TYR A 106 -23.74 13.68 5.93
C TYR A 106 -24.95 12.77 6.12
N GLU A 107 -25.72 12.57 5.07
CA GLU A 107 -26.78 11.59 5.03
C GLU A 107 -26.54 10.67 3.82
N MET A 108 -26.25 9.39 4.09
CA MET A 108 -25.98 8.36 3.10
C MET A 108 -26.77 7.11 3.41
N SER A 109 -27.23 6.41 2.37
CA SER A 109 -27.99 5.17 2.53
C SER A 109 -27.08 3.96 2.74
N ASP A 110 -25.97 3.89 2.02
CA ASP A 110 -25.02 2.76 2.06
C ASP A 110 -23.57 3.28 1.96
N PRO A 111 -23.02 3.87 3.04
CA PRO A 111 -21.69 4.46 3.02
C PRO A 111 -20.61 3.39 2.92
N VAL A 112 -19.77 3.50 1.89
CA VAL A 112 -18.59 2.66 1.65
C VAL A 112 -17.34 3.50 1.77
N VAL A 113 -16.37 3.02 2.54
CA VAL A 113 -15.10 3.70 2.75
C VAL A 113 -13.99 3.02 1.93
N VAL A 114 -13.26 3.82 1.17
CA VAL A 114 -12.02 3.41 0.52
C VAL A 114 -10.89 4.32 0.98
N MET A 115 -9.71 3.74 1.22
CA MET A 115 -8.60 4.46 1.79
C MET A 115 -7.31 4.24 1.00
N SER A 116 -6.49 5.26 0.99
CA SER A 116 -5.08 5.23 0.60
C SER A 116 -4.20 5.57 1.80
N ALA A 117 -2.88 5.66 1.61
CA ALA A 117 -1.99 6.05 2.70
C ALA A 117 -2.25 7.47 3.25
N LYS A 118 -2.85 8.38 2.44
CA LYS A 118 -3.03 9.80 2.80
C LYS A 118 -4.48 10.26 2.82
N TYR A 119 -5.36 9.60 2.08
CA TYR A 119 -6.74 10.03 1.88
C TYR A 119 -7.71 8.90 2.16
N ALA A 120 -8.88 9.28 2.66
CA ALA A 120 -10.05 8.41 2.76
C ALA A 120 -11.18 9.01 1.94
N ALA A 121 -11.90 8.20 1.18
CA ALA A 121 -13.13 8.61 0.53
C ALA A 121 -14.30 7.80 1.06
N ILE A 122 -15.37 8.48 1.43
CA ILE A 122 -16.64 7.89 1.88
C ILE A 122 -17.65 8.18 0.78
N GLY A 123 -18.11 7.13 0.10
CA GLY A 123 -19.08 7.22 -0.98
C GLY A 123 -20.38 6.50 -0.63
N ASP A 124 -21.50 7.04 -1.08
CA ASP A 124 -22.81 6.41 -0.94
C ASP A 124 -23.01 5.41 -2.09
N GLU A 125 -22.93 4.10 -1.82
CA GLU A 125 -23.19 3.07 -2.85
C GLU A 125 -24.65 3.15 -3.28
N LYS A 126 -24.89 3.22 -4.59
CA LYS A 126 -26.20 3.54 -5.23
C LYS A 126 -26.72 4.94 -4.97
N GLY A 127 -26.04 5.74 -4.18
CA GLY A 127 -26.28 7.18 -4.04
C GLY A 127 -25.42 8.00 -5.02
N THR A 128 -25.27 9.30 -4.73
CA THR A 128 -24.64 10.27 -5.63
C THR A 128 -23.54 11.10 -4.95
N LEU A 129 -23.23 10.82 -3.69
CA LEU A 129 -22.32 11.61 -2.88
C LEU A 129 -21.03 10.89 -2.58
N VAL A 130 -19.91 11.61 -2.63
CA VAL A 130 -18.62 11.16 -2.09
C VAL A 130 -17.99 12.31 -1.35
N TYR A 131 -17.48 12.05 -0.14
CA TYR A 131 -16.65 12.96 0.64
C TYR A 131 -15.22 12.45 0.67
N ILE A 132 -14.26 13.35 0.52
CA ILE A 132 -12.82 13.04 0.50
C ILE A 132 -12.20 13.71 1.72
N PHE A 133 -11.45 12.94 2.49
CA PHE A 133 -10.83 13.37 3.73
C PHE A 133 -9.34 13.06 3.72
N ASP A 134 -8.59 13.86 4.44
CA ASP A 134 -7.25 13.55 4.92
C ASP A 134 -7.20 13.53 6.45
N LYS A 135 -6.01 13.52 7.01
CA LYS A 135 -5.82 13.56 8.49
C LYS A 135 -6.33 14.86 9.14
N ASP A 136 -6.43 15.96 8.38
CA ASP A 136 -6.79 17.29 8.87
C ASP A 136 -8.29 17.60 8.66
N GLY A 137 -9.01 16.79 7.88
CA GLY A 137 -10.44 16.87 7.68
C GLY A 137 -10.92 16.75 6.25
N LEU A 138 -12.01 17.43 5.93
CA LEU A 138 -12.65 17.41 4.61
C LEU A 138 -11.79 18.15 3.58
N CYS A 139 -11.34 17.42 2.54
CA CYS A 139 -10.62 17.97 1.38
C CYS A 139 -11.57 18.39 0.27
N GLY A 140 -12.58 17.52 -0.03
CA GLY A 140 -13.48 17.75 -1.12
C GLY A 140 -14.76 16.94 -1.06
N LYS A 141 -15.70 17.35 -1.90
CA LYS A 141 -16.99 16.67 -2.09
C LYS A 141 -17.25 16.46 -3.58
N ILE A 142 -17.69 15.26 -3.94
CA ILE A 142 -18.12 14.96 -5.30
C ILE A 142 -19.63 14.72 -5.25
N GLU A 143 -20.37 15.43 -6.07
CA GLU A 143 -21.76 15.14 -6.38
C GLU A 143 -21.85 14.60 -7.80
N THR A 144 -22.47 13.43 -7.94
CA THR A 144 -22.72 12.83 -9.24
C THR A 144 -24.21 12.96 -9.60
N THR A 145 -24.50 12.95 -10.90
CA THR A 145 -25.90 12.91 -11.38
C THR A 145 -26.41 11.48 -11.51
N LYS A 146 -25.51 10.51 -11.42
CA LYS A 146 -25.80 9.09 -11.62
C LYS A 146 -25.38 8.28 -10.38
N PRO A 147 -26.08 7.18 -10.09
CA PRO A 147 -25.73 6.33 -8.96
C PRO A 147 -24.31 5.78 -9.02
N ILE A 148 -23.66 5.76 -7.87
CA ILE A 148 -22.29 5.27 -7.68
C ILE A 148 -22.33 3.76 -7.48
N VAL A 149 -21.55 3.04 -8.29
CA VAL A 149 -21.39 1.59 -8.18
C VAL A 149 -20.10 1.23 -7.45
N ARG A 150 -19.00 1.95 -7.75
CA ARG A 150 -17.69 1.72 -7.11
C ARG A 150 -16.94 3.04 -6.93
N VAL A 151 -16.19 3.09 -5.84
CA VAL A 151 -15.27 4.18 -5.52
C VAL A 151 -13.88 3.61 -5.31
N LYS A 152 -12.85 4.25 -5.80
CA LYS A 152 -11.42 3.98 -5.49
C LYS A 152 -10.70 5.30 -5.30
N ILE A 153 -9.66 5.31 -4.46
CA ILE A 153 -8.84 6.49 -4.19
C ILE A 153 -7.36 6.18 -4.31
N ALA A 154 -6.62 7.08 -4.95
CA ALA A 154 -5.16 7.02 -5.08
C ALA A 154 -4.44 7.70 -3.90
N GLU A 155 -3.13 7.47 -3.78
CA GLU A 155 -2.31 8.08 -2.71
C GLU A 155 -2.20 9.60 -2.81
N GLN A 156 -2.44 10.18 -3.98
CA GLN A 156 -2.46 11.63 -4.22
C GLN A 156 -3.85 12.26 -4.12
N GLY A 157 -4.89 11.49 -3.72
CA GLY A 157 -6.24 11.99 -3.56
C GLY A 157 -7.12 11.88 -4.81
N THR A 158 -6.61 11.42 -5.96
CA THR A 158 -7.45 11.16 -7.13
C THR A 158 -8.47 10.09 -6.82
N VAL A 159 -9.75 10.40 -7.06
CA VAL A 159 -10.88 9.49 -6.88
C VAL A 159 -11.40 9.02 -8.22
N ALA A 160 -11.53 7.71 -8.38
CA ALA A 160 -12.16 7.08 -9.53
C ALA A 160 -13.54 6.53 -9.14
N LEU A 161 -14.54 6.87 -9.92
CA LEU A 161 -15.92 6.45 -9.74
C LEU A 161 -16.38 5.63 -10.94
N LEU A 162 -17.01 4.49 -10.66
CA LEU A 162 -17.85 3.78 -11.61
C LEU A 162 -19.29 4.14 -11.29
N LEU A 163 -20.00 4.68 -12.27
CA LEU A 163 -21.39 5.10 -12.16
C LEU A 163 -22.22 4.27 -13.12
N GLU A 164 -23.49 4.07 -12.80
CA GLU A 164 -24.42 3.36 -13.67
C GLU A 164 -25.79 4.04 -13.69
N GLU A 165 -26.35 4.20 -14.88
CA GLU A 165 -27.70 4.68 -15.06
C GLU A 165 -28.33 4.03 -16.29
N ASN A 166 -29.53 3.45 -16.13
CA ASN A 166 -30.31 2.81 -17.21
C ASN A 166 -29.53 1.76 -18.02
N GLY A 167 -28.62 1.00 -17.36
CA GLY A 167 -27.80 -0.02 -18.01
C GLY A 167 -26.58 0.52 -18.76
N VAL A 168 -26.33 1.82 -18.69
CA VAL A 168 -25.12 2.46 -19.20
C VAL A 168 -24.17 2.78 -18.05
N SER A 169 -22.93 2.42 -18.20
CA SER A 169 -21.88 2.66 -17.21
C SER A 169 -20.98 3.82 -17.60
N TYR A 170 -20.57 4.58 -16.61
CA TYR A 170 -19.73 5.76 -16.78
C TYR A 170 -18.53 5.68 -15.85
N LEU A 171 -17.41 6.17 -16.32
CA LEU A 171 -16.21 6.38 -15.50
C LEU A 171 -16.03 7.88 -15.28
N LYS A 172 -15.75 8.23 -14.03
CA LYS A 172 -15.44 9.60 -13.63
C LYS A 172 -14.20 9.62 -12.76
N LEU A 173 -13.25 10.49 -13.08
CA LEU A 173 -12.07 10.79 -12.29
C LEU A 173 -12.17 12.19 -11.72
N CYS A 174 -11.92 12.35 -10.44
CA CYS A 174 -11.87 13.63 -9.76
C CYS A 174 -10.55 13.79 -9.00
N ASP A 175 -10.14 15.04 -8.77
CA ASP A 175 -9.04 15.34 -7.84
C ASP A 175 -9.52 15.30 -6.38
N GLU A 176 -8.60 15.55 -5.44
CA GLU A 176 -8.87 15.56 -3.99
C GLU A 176 -9.87 16.66 -3.58
N ALA A 177 -10.01 17.71 -4.36
CA ALA A 177 -11.01 18.77 -4.12
C ALA A 177 -12.39 18.43 -4.70
N GLY A 178 -12.54 17.29 -5.39
CA GLY A 178 -13.77 16.86 -6.03
C GLY A 178 -13.99 17.42 -7.44
N LYS A 179 -13.00 18.12 -8.02
CA LYS A 179 -13.08 18.62 -9.39
C LYS A 179 -12.89 17.49 -10.40
N THR A 180 -13.76 17.42 -11.39
CA THR A 180 -13.67 16.43 -12.47
C THR A 180 -12.41 16.63 -13.32
N LEU A 181 -11.61 15.58 -13.42
CA LEU A 181 -10.42 15.50 -14.27
C LEU A 181 -10.74 14.85 -15.61
N ALA A 182 -11.54 13.80 -15.60
CA ALA A 182 -12.01 13.09 -16.79
C ALA A 182 -13.34 12.41 -16.52
N GLU A 183 -14.17 12.30 -17.55
CA GLU A 183 -15.44 11.57 -17.50
C GLU A 183 -15.69 10.93 -18.87
N GLY A 184 -16.18 9.70 -18.90
CA GLY A 184 -16.46 8.97 -20.14
C GLY A 184 -17.48 7.87 -19.95
N GLU A 185 -18.18 7.57 -21.03
CA GLU A 185 -19.14 6.47 -21.10
C GLU A 185 -18.42 5.16 -21.45
N LEU A 186 -18.78 4.09 -20.76
CA LEU A 186 -18.33 2.74 -21.12
C LEU A 186 -19.38 2.07 -22.01
N HIS A 187 -19.01 1.86 -23.27
CA HIS A 187 -19.90 1.19 -24.22
C HIS A 187 -19.99 -0.32 -23.94
N VAL A 188 -21.05 -0.73 -23.26
CA VAL A 188 -21.28 -2.11 -22.82
C VAL A 188 -21.44 -3.09 -23.98
N GLU A 189 -21.99 -2.67 -25.11
CA GLU A 189 -22.29 -3.55 -26.24
C GLU A 189 -21.07 -4.33 -26.78
N ASN A 190 -19.87 -3.73 -26.71
CA ASN A 190 -18.64 -4.35 -27.19
C ASN A 190 -17.69 -4.78 -26.08
N SER A 191 -17.88 -4.29 -24.85
CA SER A 191 -16.91 -4.43 -23.75
C SER A 191 -17.42 -5.30 -22.60
N GLY A 192 -18.74 -5.47 -22.46
CA GLY A 192 -19.36 -6.18 -21.35
C GLY A 192 -19.66 -5.28 -20.15
N TYR A 193 -20.29 -5.85 -19.12
CA TYR A 193 -20.66 -5.15 -17.89
C TYR A 193 -19.42 -4.89 -17.01
N PRO A 194 -19.14 -3.65 -16.61
CA PRO A 194 -18.07 -3.34 -15.69
C PRO A 194 -18.44 -3.84 -14.28
N MET A 195 -17.52 -4.60 -13.68
CA MET A 195 -17.71 -5.23 -12.38
C MET A 195 -16.98 -4.47 -11.26
N ASP A 196 -15.77 -4.05 -11.55
CA ASP A 196 -14.92 -3.33 -10.58
C ASP A 196 -13.88 -2.49 -11.32
N ILE A 197 -13.33 -1.52 -10.60
CA ILE A 197 -12.27 -0.65 -11.05
C ILE A 197 -11.07 -0.74 -10.11
N ALA A 198 -9.87 -0.60 -10.65
CA ALA A 198 -8.63 -0.50 -9.90
C ALA A 198 -7.87 0.75 -10.33
N LEU A 199 -7.37 1.50 -9.38
CA LEU A 199 -6.64 2.74 -9.58
C LEU A 199 -5.18 2.56 -9.15
N SER A 200 -4.25 3.07 -9.97
CA SER A 200 -2.83 3.07 -9.59
C SER A 200 -2.57 4.07 -8.47
N LYS A 201 -1.51 3.87 -7.70
CA LYS A 201 -1.14 4.74 -6.57
C LYS A 201 -0.93 6.20 -6.99
N ASP A 202 -0.42 6.42 -8.20
CA ASP A 202 -0.21 7.75 -8.78
C ASP A 202 -1.49 8.36 -9.42
N GLY A 203 -2.64 7.66 -9.36
CA GLY A 203 -3.93 8.14 -9.88
C GLY A 203 -4.00 8.31 -11.39
N LYS A 204 -2.95 7.97 -12.13
CA LYS A 204 -2.86 8.23 -13.58
C LYS A 204 -3.29 7.05 -14.44
N ARG A 205 -3.30 5.87 -13.88
CA ARG A 205 -3.66 4.63 -14.59
C ARG A 205 -4.77 3.93 -13.85
N PHE A 206 -5.74 3.44 -14.58
CA PHE A 206 -6.75 2.58 -14.00
C PHE A 206 -7.11 1.42 -14.93
N ALA A 207 -7.70 0.43 -14.35
CA ALA A 207 -8.19 -0.74 -15.03
C ALA A 207 -9.67 -0.95 -14.69
N VAL A 208 -10.43 -1.41 -15.67
CA VAL A 208 -11.84 -1.82 -15.49
C VAL A 208 -11.94 -3.29 -15.80
N SER A 209 -12.43 -4.08 -14.86
CA SER A 209 -12.80 -5.47 -15.11
C SER A 209 -14.23 -5.52 -15.61
N MET A 210 -14.44 -6.28 -16.68
CA MET A 210 -15.73 -6.38 -17.37
C MET A 210 -16.12 -7.83 -17.57
N LEU A 211 -17.41 -8.10 -17.46
CA LEU A 211 -18.01 -9.40 -17.72
C LEU A 211 -18.86 -9.31 -18.98
N ASN A 212 -18.49 -10.06 -19.99
CA ASN A 212 -19.26 -10.19 -21.22
C ASN A 212 -19.95 -11.55 -21.26
N ILE A 213 -21.27 -11.54 -21.50
CA ILE A 213 -22.08 -12.75 -21.67
C ILE A 213 -22.60 -12.69 -23.09
N SER A 214 -21.90 -13.35 -24.00
CA SER A 214 -22.29 -13.47 -25.40
C SER A 214 -22.32 -14.93 -25.82
N ASP A 215 -23.31 -15.30 -26.61
CA ASP A 215 -23.48 -16.63 -27.20
C ASP A 215 -23.45 -17.79 -26.18
N GLY A 216 -23.98 -17.55 -24.97
CA GLY A 216 -23.96 -18.51 -23.88
C GLY A 216 -22.58 -18.77 -23.25
N THR A 217 -21.58 -17.96 -23.61
CA THR A 217 -20.23 -18.05 -23.06
C THR A 217 -19.94 -16.83 -22.21
N ILE A 218 -19.46 -17.08 -20.99
CA ILE A 218 -18.99 -16.00 -20.08
C ILE A 218 -17.52 -15.72 -20.37
N LYS A 219 -17.21 -14.46 -20.69
CA LYS A 219 -15.84 -13.99 -20.90
C LYS A 219 -15.58 -12.81 -19.97
N SER A 220 -14.44 -12.85 -19.27
CA SER A 220 -13.95 -11.72 -18.51
C SER A 220 -12.91 -10.98 -19.32
N SER A 221 -12.99 -9.66 -19.31
CA SER A 221 -11.99 -8.80 -19.94
C SER A 221 -11.55 -7.69 -18.98
N ILE A 222 -10.34 -7.20 -19.17
CA ILE A 222 -9.81 -6.05 -18.43
C ILE A 222 -9.39 -5.02 -19.46
N ALA A 223 -9.90 -3.80 -19.34
CA ALA A 223 -9.43 -2.65 -20.11
C ALA A 223 -8.51 -1.81 -19.23
N PHE A 224 -7.39 -1.39 -19.80
CA PHE A 224 -6.39 -0.55 -19.15
C PHE A 224 -6.41 0.83 -19.75
N TYR A 225 -6.47 1.83 -18.90
CA TYR A 225 -6.50 3.24 -19.25
C TYR A 225 -5.27 3.94 -18.67
N ASN A 226 -4.75 4.92 -19.42
CA ASN A 226 -3.62 5.73 -18.97
C ASN A 226 -3.88 7.20 -19.30
N PHE A 227 -3.93 8.05 -18.30
CA PHE A 227 -4.10 9.51 -18.41
C PHE A 227 -2.78 10.28 -18.40
N ASP A 228 -1.65 9.57 -18.45
CA ASP A 228 -0.33 10.15 -18.65
C ASP A 228 -0.01 10.23 -20.17
N SER A 229 1.13 10.80 -20.51
CA SER A 229 1.64 10.99 -21.88
C SER A 229 1.56 9.74 -22.77
N ALA A 230 1.63 8.53 -22.19
CA ALA A 230 1.51 7.27 -22.91
C ALA A 230 0.09 7.00 -23.45
N GLY A 231 -0.93 7.51 -22.77
CA GLY A 231 -2.35 7.35 -23.14
C GLY A 231 -2.91 8.57 -23.89
N GLU A 232 -2.26 9.73 -23.82
CA GLU A 232 -2.74 10.99 -24.41
C GLU A 232 -3.00 10.89 -25.93
N LYS A 233 -2.23 10.05 -26.63
CA LYS A 233 -2.37 9.81 -28.09
C LYS A 233 -3.28 8.63 -28.43
N LYS A 234 -3.93 8.01 -27.45
CA LYS A 234 -4.82 6.86 -27.65
C LYS A 234 -6.28 7.31 -27.60
N ILE A 235 -7.13 6.61 -28.35
CA ILE A 235 -8.58 6.83 -28.32
C ILE A 235 -9.07 6.50 -26.91
N ASP A 236 -9.79 7.43 -26.30
CA ASP A 236 -10.36 7.32 -24.95
C ASP A 236 -9.34 6.90 -23.88
N HIS A 237 -8.05 7.24 -24.08
CA HIS A 237 -6.95 6.86 -23.20
C HIS A 237 -6.76 5.34 -22.97
N VAL A 238 -7.40 4.48 -23.77
CA VAL A 238 -7.26 3.03 -23.69
C VAL A 238 -5.90 2.58 -24.19
N VAL A 239 -5.09 2.01 -23.34
CA VAL A 239 -3.74 1.53 -23.69
C VAL A 239 -3.68 0.04 -23.98
N GLY A 240 -4.71 -0.71 -23.62
CA GLY A 240 -4.81 -2.13 -23.92
C GLY A 240 -6.04 -2.79 -23.30
N THR A 241 -6.38 -3.95 -23.87
CA THR A 241 -7.41 -4.83 -23.33
C THR A 241 -6.88 -6.26 -23.24
N LYS A 242 -7.30 -6.99 -22.21
CA LYS A 242 -6.97 -8.40 -22.03
C LYS A 242 -8.24 -9.18 -21.78
N THR A 243 -8.55 -10.13 -22.63
CA THR A 243 -9.68 -11.07 -22.46
C THR A 243 -9.15 -12.36 -21.86
N VAL A 244 -9.85 -12.89 -20.86
CA VAL A 244 -9.61 -14.19 -20.24
C VAL A 244 -10.81 -15.07 -20.53
N SER A 245 -10.59 -16.15 -21.26
CA SER A 245 -11.60 -17.22 -21.42
C SER A 245 -11.33 -18.27 -20.36
N TYR A 246 -12.31 -18.53 -19.51
CA TYR A 246 -12.24 -19.68 -18.59
C TYR A 246 -12.54 -20.95 -19.39
N THR A 247 -11.49 -21.67 -19.76
CA THR A 247 -11.62 -23.05 -20.20
C THR A 247 -11.29 -23.93 -18.99
N HIS A 248 -12.34 -24.50 -18.40
CA HIS A 248 -12.34 -25.51 -17.34
C HIS A 248 -11.88 -25.08 -15.93
N LEU A 249 -12.87 -25.03 -15.04
CA LEU A 249 -12.75 -25.52 -13.67
C LEU A 249 -13.15 -27.02 -13.72
N THR A 250 -12.19 -27.90 -13.67
CA THR A 250 -12.36 -29.31 -13.27
C THR A 250 -11.96 -29.42 -11.80
#